data_8c5b117f49e271ad5a0cbb6860e2b548
#
_entry.id   8c5b117f49e271ad5a0cbb6860e2b548
#
_cell.length_a   1.000
_cell.length_b   1.000
_cell.length_c   1.000
_cell.angle_alpha   90.00
_cell.angle_beta   90.00
_cell.angle_gamma   90.00
#
_symmetry.space_group_name_H-M   'P 1'
#
loop_
_entity.id
_entity.type
_entity.pdbx_description
1 polymer ?
#
loop_
_entity_poly.entity_id
_entity_poly.type
_entity_poly.pdbx_seq_one_letter_code
_entity_poly.pdbx_strand_id
1 'polypeptide(L)'
;MHILRIEHRAPNYEAWKQAFESDPVGRERGGVRRHRVSRQVDDPSYVMVDLEFETSDEAESFRAALLDLWSRVDVIRDPQIRIDELVESKDY
;
A
#
# COMPACT_ATOMS: atom_id res chain seq x y z
N MET A 1 7.31 14.43 3.46
CA MET A 1 7.10 13.05 3.03
C MET A 1 5.74 12.58 3.48
N HIS A 2 5.00 11.97 2.60
CA HIS A 2 3.65 11.49 2.89
C HIS A 2 3.62 9.97 2.70
N ILE A 3 2.87 9.29 3.54
CA ILE A 3 2.79 7.84 3.51
C ILE A 3 1.36 7.42 3.23
N LEU A 4 1.17 6.67 2.16
CA LEU A 4 -0.10 6.04 1.87
C LEU A 4 -0.08 4.69 2.58
N ARG A 5 -0.94 4.53 3.58
CA ARG A 5 -1.00 3.32 4.40
C ARG A 5 -2.21 2.50 4.04
N ILE A 6 -1.95 1.24 3.77
CA ILE A 6 -2.95 0.30 3.31
C ILE A 6 -2.92 -0.91 4.25
N GLU A 7 -4.10 -1.31 4.73
CA GLU A 7 -4.23 -2.50 5.56
C GLU A 7 -5.40 -3.32 5.01
N HIS A 8 -5.21 -4.61 4.90
CA HIS A 8 -6.27 -5.48 4.40
C HIS A 8 -5.98 -6.93 4.75
N ARG A 9 -6.99 -7.77 4.62
CA ARG A 9 -6.78 -9.21 4.70
C ARG A 9 -6.42 -9.73 3.32
N ALA A 10 -5.50 -10.68 3.30
CA ALA A 10 -5.10 -11.40 2.11
C ALA A 10 -5.22 -12.89 2.44
N PRO A 11 -6.43 -13.49 2.24
CA PRO A 11 -6.63 -14.91 2.58
C PRO A 11 -5.63 -15.83 1.90
N ASN A 12 -5.20 -15.46 0.71
CA ASN A 12 -4.11 -16.13 0.01
C ASN A 12 -2.97 -15.14 -0.18
N TYR A 13 -2.05 -15.10 0.77
CA TYR A 13 -0.94 -14.15 0.76
C TYR A 13 -0.12 -14.25 -0.53
N GLU A 14 0.17 -15.47 -0.99
CA GLU A 14 0.99 -15.66 -2.19
C GLU A 14 0.32 -15.06 -3.43
N ALA A 15 -0.99 -15.24 -3.57
CA ALA A 15 -1.73 -14.65 -4.69
C ALA A 15 -1.70 -13.13 -4.62
N TRP A 16 -1.88 -12.57 -3.40
CA TRP A 16 -1.79 -11.13 -3.21
C TRP A 16 -0.39 -10.61 -3.54
N LYS A 17 0.64 -11.32 -3.07
CA LYS A 17 2.03 -10.89 -3.29
C LYS A 17 2.38 -10.88 -4.78
N GLN A 18 1.90 -11.87 -5.52
CA GLN A 18 2.09 -11.90 -6.97
C GLN A 18 1.42 -10.71 -7.64
N ALA A 19 0.19 -10.38 -7.22
CA ALA A 19 -0.50 -9.20 -7.73
C ALA A 19 0.26 -7.92 -7.41
N PHE A 20 0.78 -7.81 -6.18
CA PHE A 20 1.58 -6.66 -5.76
C PHE A 20 2.85 -6.55 -6.60
N GLU A 21 3.56 -7.66 -6.81
CA GLU A 21 4.80 -7.68 -7.61
C GLU A 21 4.54 -7.30 -9.07
N SER A 22 3.35 -7.57 -9.59
CA SER A 22 3.03 -7.23 -10.97
C SER A 22 2.94 -5.71 -11.19
N ASP A 23 2.80 -4.95 -10.10
CA ASP A 23 2.84 -3.48 -10.11
C ASP A 23 1.90 -2.86 -11.15
N PRO A 24 0.60 -3.18 -11.11
CA PRO A 24 -0.31 -2.76 -12.17
C PRO A 24 -0.51 -1.25 -12.28
N VAL A 25 -0.37 -0.51 -11.17
CA VAL A 25 -0.50 0.94 -11.19
C VAL A 25 0.79 1.61 -11.62
N GLY A 26 1.94 0.99 -11.34
CA GLY A 26 3.24 1.56 -11.62
C GLY A 26 3.73 2.44 -10.48
N ARG A 27 4.29 1.80 -9.43
CA ARG A 27 4.69 2.51 -8.21
C ARG A 27 5.73 3.59 -8.48
N GLU A 28 6.79 3.25 -9.20
CA GLU A 28 7.87 4.21 -9.46
C GLU A 28 7.36 5.42 -10.25
N ARG A 29 6.60 5.15 -11.32
CA ARG A 29 6.03 6.20 -12.16
C ARG A 29 5.04 7.08 -11.39
N GLY A 30 4.32 6.49 -10.44
CA GLY A 30 3.35 7.19 -9.62
C GLY A 30 3.97 8.02 -8.52
N GLY A 31 5.30 7.97 -8.36
CA GLY A 31 5.99 8.79 -7.37
C GLY A 31 6.36 8.06 -6.09
N VAL A 32 6.15 6.76 -6.00
CA VAL A 32 6.53 5.99 -4.81
C VAL A 32 8.05 5.96 -4.68
N ARG A 33 8.56 6.47 -3.56
CA ARG A 33 10.00 6.53 -3.27
C ARG A 33 10.47 5.30 -2.53
N ARG A 34 9.61 4.69 -1.75
CA ARG A 34 9.92 3.51 -0.95
C ARG A 34 8.62 2.80 -0.61
N HIS A 35 8.68 1.49 -0.50
CA HIS A 35 7.55 0.74 0.05
C HIS A 35 8.02 -0.24 1.10
N ARG A 36 7.12 -0.56 2.03
CA ARG A 36 7.33 -1.60 3.02
C ARG A 36 6.09 -2.46 3.06
N VAL A 37 6.29 -3.76 3.18
CA VAL A 37 5.21 -4.73 3.33
C VAL A 37 5.43 -5.42 4.67
N SER A 38 4.39 -5.43 5.49
CA SER A 38 4.42 -6.08 6.80
C SER A 38 3.22 -6.99 6.96
N ARG A 39 3.36 -8.01 7.78
CA ARG A 39 2.25 -8.86 8.17
C ARG A 39 2.17 -8.86 9.69
N GLN A 40 0.95 -8.97 10.20
CA GLN A 40 0.77 -9.07 11.64
C GLN A 40 1.35 -10.39 12.15
N VAL A 41 2.16 -10.33 13.20
CA VAL A 41 2.84 -11.53 13.72
C VAL A 41 1.85 -12.61 14.14
N ASP A 42 0.77 -12.21 14.81
CA ASP A 42 -0.23 -13.13 15.32
C ASP A 42 -1.30 -13.52 14.29
N ASP A 43 -1.33 -12.84 13.14
CA ASP A 43 -2.32 -13.09 12.10
C ASP A 43 -1.68 -12.77 10.75
N PRO A 44 -0.89 -13.70 10.18
CA PRO A 44 -0.15 -13.43 8.95
C PRO A 44 -1.01 -13.18 7.71
N SER A 45 -2.33 -13.41 7.79
CA SER A 45 -3.21 -13.05 6.68
C SER A 45 -3.55 -11.57 6.67
N TYR A 46 -3.21 -10.83 7.73
CA TYR A 46 -3.44 -9.39 7.80
C TYR A 46 -2.17 -8.67 7.32
N VAL A 47 -2.31 -7.93 6.22
CA VAL A 47 -1.18 -7.33 5.50
C VAL A 47 -1.26 -5.82 5.59
N MET A 48 -0.10 -5.19 5.78
CA MET A 48 0.03 -3.74 5.84
C MET A 48 1.08 -3.31 4.83
N VAL A 49 0.76 -2.27 4.07
CA VAL A 49 1.68 -1.71 3.06
C VAL A 49 1.81 -0.22 3.29
N ASP A 50 3.06 0.25 3.33
CA ASP A 50 3.36 1.68 3.38
C ASP A 50 4.03 2.08 2.07
N LEU A 51 3.48 3.10 1.40
CA LEU A 51 4.05 3.67 0.19
C LEU A 51 4.40 5.13 0.49
N GLU A 52 5.68 5.50 0.31
CA GLU A 52 6.15 6.85 0.61
C GLU A 52 6.23 7.71 -0.64
N PHE A 53 5.72 8.93 -0.53
CA PHE A 53 5.69 9.93 -1.60
C PHE A 53 6.27 11.25 -1.09
N GLU A 54 6.79 12.07 -2.00
CA GLU A 54 7.27 13.40 -1.62
C GLU A 54 6.12 14.35 -1.35
N THR A 55 5.02 14.24 -2.09
CA THR A 55 3.90 15.18 -1.97
C THR A 55 2.60 14.46 -1.68
N SER A 56 1.66 15.18 -1.05
CA SER A 56 0.32 14.64 -0.80
C SER A 56 -0.44 14.45 -2.11
N ASP A 57 -0.20 15.28 -3.11
CA ASP A 57 -0.87 15.17 -4.42
C ASP A 57 -0.54 13.85 -5.10
N GLU A 58 0.73 13.43 -5.05
CA GLU A 58 1.14 12.14 -5.59
C GLU A 58 0.44 10.99 -4.84
N ALA A 59 0.41 11.08 -3.51
CA ALA A 59 -0.25 10.07 -2.69
C ALA A 59 -1.75 9.97 -3.00
N GLU A 60 -2.41 11.13 -3.16
CA GLU A 60 -3.83 11.17 -3.48
C GLU A 60 -4.11 10.56 -4.85
N SER A 61 -3.30 10.88 -5.84
CA SER A 61 -3.47 10.33 -7.19
C SER A 61 -3.27 8.82 -7.20
N PHE A 62 -2.27 8.34 -6.46
CA PHE A 62 -2.01 6.90 -6.38
C PHE A 62 -3.15 6.18 -5.66
N ARG A 63 -3.68 6.79 -4.59
CA ARG A 63 -4.83 6.22 -3.89
C ARG A 63 -6.02 6.05 -4.82
N ALA A 64 -6.32 7.06 -5.63
CA ALA A 64 -7.44 7.00 -6.57
C ALA A 64 -7.25 5.84 -7.55
N ALA A 65 -6.03 5.66 -8.06
CA ALA A 65 -5.73 4.57 -8.99
C ALA A 65 -5.87 3.20 -8.32
N LEU A 66 -5.46 3.09 -7.05
CA LEU A 66 -5.60 1.84 -6.30
C LEU A 66 -7.07 1.50 -6.07
N LEU A 67 -7.87 2.47 -5.67
CA LEU A 67 -9.30 2.24 -5.43
C LEU A 67 -9.99 1.78 -6.71
N ASP A 68 -9.61 2.35 -7.84
CA ASP A 68 -10.14 1.92 -9.13
C ASP A 68 -9.73 0.47 -9.44
N LEU A 69 -8.45 0.14 -9.23
CA LEU A 69 -7.97 -1.21 -9.43
C LEU A 69 -8.70 -2.21 -8.54
N TRP A 70 -8.85 -1.89 -7.24
CA TRP A 70 -9.47 -2.80 -6.27
C TRP A 70 -10.93 -3.06 -6.57
N SER A 71 -11.60 -2.17 -7.31
CA SER A 71 -12.98 -2.40 -7.72
C SER A 71 -13.08 -3.55 -8.73
N ARG A 72 -11.95 -4.00 -9.29
CA ARG A 72 -11.90 -5.00 -10.36
C ARG A 72 -11.15 -6.28 -9.99
N VAL A 73 -10.60 -6.37 -8.78
CA VAL A 73 -9.84 -7.56 -8.35
C VAL A 73 -10.40 -8.10 -7.04
N ASP A 74 -10.07 -9.35 -6.73
CA ASP A 74 -10.62 -10.04 -5.56
C ASP A 74 -9.51 -10.75 -4.77
N VAL A 75 -8.37 -10.08 -4.56
CA VAL A 75 -7.24 -10.65 -3.80
C VAL A 75 -7.09 -10.02 -2.42
N ILE A 76 -7.90 -9.02 -2.10
CA ILE A 76 -7.88 -8.35 -0.80
C ILE A 76 -9.28 -8.31 -0.20
N ARG A 77 -9.34 -8.18 1.13
CA ARG A 77 -10.60 -8.11 1.87
C ARG A 77 -10.54 -6.95 2.83
N ASP A 78 -11.64 -6.18 2.86
CA ASP A 78 -11.83 -5.07 3.79
C ASP A 78 -10.66 -4.09 3.80
N PRO A 79 -10.27 -3.55 2.63
CA PRO A 79 -9.12 -2.66 2.58
C PRO A 79 -9.41 -1.36 3.33
N GLN A 80 -8.42 -0.92 4.12
CA GLN A 80 -8.44 0.37 4.76
C GLN A 80 -7.25 1.16 4.23
N ILE A 81 -7.48 2.41 3.92
CA ILE A 81 -6.47 3.23 3.27
C ILE A 81 -6.53 4.65 3.83
N ARG A 82 -5.36 5.20 4.16
CA ARG A 82 -5.25 6.58 4.61
C ARG A 82 -3.92 7.15 4.17
N ILE A 83 -3.82 8.47 4.20
CA ILE A 83 -2.59 9.18 3.90
C ILE A 83 -2.16 9.89 5.17
N ASP A 84 -0.93 9.64 5.61
CA ASP A 84 -0.34 10.25 6.78
C ASP A 84 0.82 11.15 6.38
N GLU A 85 1.03 12.23 7.11
CA GLU A 85 2.22 13.04 6.95
C GLU A 85 3.30 12.51 7.89
N LEU A 86 4.47 12.22 7.34
CA LEU A 86 5.60 11.81 8.16
C LEU A 86 6.18 13.04 8.84
N VAL A 87 6.06 13.11 10.15
CA VAL A 87 6.47 14.28 10.92
C VAL A 87 7.89 14.13 11.43
N GLU A 88 8.29 12.94 11.83
CA GLU A 88 9.62 12.73 12.39
C GLU A 88 10.07 11.29 12.15
N SER A 89 11.35 11.12 11.84
CA SER A 89 11.98 9.81 11.73
C SER A 89 13.34 9.90 12.38
N LYS A 90 13.69 8.90 13.18
CA LYS A 90 14.98 8.87 13.86
C LYS A 90 15.47 7.43 13.96
N ASP A 91 16.72 7.22 13.61
CA ASP A 91 17.37 5.92 13.77
C ASP A 91 18.07 5.86 15.13
N TYR A 92 18.07 4.69 15.74
CA TYR A 92 18.71 4.46 17.03
C TYR A 92 19.87 3.48 16.88
#